data_2d924bfc95f4367c076cbfbce67e77db
#
_entry.id   2d924bfc95f4367c076cbfbce67e77db
#
_cell.length_a   1.000
_cell.length_b   1.000
_cell.length_c   1.000
_cell.angle_alpha   90.00
_cell.angle_beta   90.00
_cell.angle_gamma   90.00
#
_symmetry.space_group_name_H-M   'P 1'
#
loop_
_entity.id
_entity.type
_entity.pdbx_description
1 polymer ?
#
loop_
_entity_poly.entity_id
_entity_poly.type
_entity_poly.pdbx_seq_one_letter_code
_entity_poly.pdbx_strand_id
1 'polypeptide(L)'
;MHLSRLSAAPAAAGLALALVLLTGGSAGAADPGKAPGGNFDLSVWQLQEPVGSPGSPTTISSSRLQGSNGYQDAYFYTDTRDGAMTFWAPEKGVTTPNSNYARSELREMNRDGSAANWSLGGSHRMNATLRVVSVTKNVCVGQIHLGTGGSSTKPLVELYYHSNGDIVLGTENSPSGGQTTRTVGHVSIGKTWTYTIAVSGGNTIDLTVNGSTTHYGIPSSFNPYKQYFKAGSYNQSSSDSTTNGARVAFYGLTVQHG
;
A
#
# COMPACT_ATOMS: atom_id res chain seq x y z
N MET A 1 -30.08 -47.30 59.61
CA MET A 1 -28.97 -46.93 58.78
C MET A 1 -29.58 -46.16 57.55
N HIS A 2 -29.48 -44.84 57.62
CA HIS A 2 -29.98 -43.99 56.55
C HIS A 2 -28.76 -43.43 55.74
N LEU A 3 -28.63 -43.77 54.48
CA LEU A 3 -27.62 -43.26 53.60
C LEU A 3 -28.19 -42.07 52.87
N SER A 4 -27.70 -40.86 53.14
CA SER A 4 -28.00 -39.63 52.47
C SER A 4 -27.19 -39.55 51.16
N ARG A 5 -27.86 -39.40 50.01
CA ARG A 5 -27.25 -39.14 48.71
C ARG A 5 -27.05 -37.62 48.56
N LEU A 6 -25.81 -37.20 48.39
CA LEU A 6 -25.44 -35.84 48.00
C LEU A 6 -25.58 -35.72 46.46
N SER A 7 -26.46 -34.82 46.04
CA SER A 7 -26.57 -34.42 44.62
C SER A 7 -25.59 -33.29 44.36
N ALA A 8 -24.66 -33.46 43.41
CA ALA A 8 -23.81 -32.41 42.91
C ALA A 8 -24.51 -31.74 41.72
N ALA A 9 -24.67 -30.41 41.79
CA ALA A 9 -25.16 -29.58 40.67
C ALA A 9 -24.00 -29.22 39.74
N PRO A 10 -24.19 -29.19 38.41
CA PRO A 10 -23.16 -28.76 37.48
C PRO A 10 -23.09 -27.22 37.46
N ALA A 11 -21.88 -26.68 37.62
CA ALA A 11 -21.60 -25.28 37.43
C ALA A 11 -21.56 -24.97 35.91
N ALA A 12 -22.48 -24.15 35.44
CA ALA A 12 -22.46 -23.63 34.09
C ALA A 12 -21.43 -22.49 34.01
N ALA A 13 -20.30 -22.73 33.35
CA ALA A 13 -19.34 -21.70 32.97
C ALA A 13 -19.88 -20.87 31.79
N GLY A 14 -20.37 -19.69 32.09
CA GLY A 14 -20.78 -18.73 31.08
C GLY A 14 -19.57 -18.15 30.33
N LEU A 15 -19.42 -18.49 29.05
CA LEU A 15 -18.42 -17.88 28.15
C LEU A 15 -18.93 -16.50 27.78
N ALA A 16 -18.39 -15.44 28.38
CA ALA A 16 -18.67 -14.07 27.97
C ALA A 16 -17.91 -13.78 26.67
N LEU A 17 -18.64 -13.77 25.55
CA LEU A 17 -18.12 -13.33 24.26
C LEU A 17 -18.01 -11.79 24.29
N ALA A 18 -16.80 -11.26 24.47
CA ALA A 18 -16.56 -9.84 24.37
C ALA A 18 -16.66 -9.42 22.90
N LEU A 19 -17.81 -8.84 22.53
CA LEU A 19 -18.00 -8.20 21.24
C LEU A 19 -17.17 -6.90 21.21
N VAL A 20 -15.98 -6.95 20.63
CA VAL A 20 -15.19 -5.74 20.34
C VAL A 20 -15.89 -5.02 19.20
N LEU A 21 -16.72 -4.04 19.54
CA LEU A 21 -17.24 -3.06 18.60
C LEU A 21 -16.05 -2.22 18.12
N LEU A 22 -15.47 -2.55 16.97
CA LEU A 22 -14.63 -1.64 16.20
C LEU A 22 -15.51 -0.45 15.82
N THR A 23 -15.43 0.64 16.58
CA THR A 23 -15.96 1.94 16.15
C THR A 23 -15.11 2.39 14.96
N GLY A 24 -15.50 1.95 13.76
CA GLY A 24 -15.03 2.56 12.54
C GLY A 24 -15.49 4.00 12.55
N GLY A 25 -14.60 4.92 12.95
CA GLY A 25 -14.83 6.34 12.74
C GLY A 25 -15.14 6.51 11.25
N SER A 26 -16.31 7.07 10.94
CA SER A 26 -16.63 7.51 9.58
C SER A 26 -15.52 8.48 9.20
N ALA A 27 -14.60 8.07 8.33
CA ALA A 27 -13.75 9.03 7.65
C ALA A 27 -14.73 10.01 6.98
N GLY A 28 -14.74 11.28 7.42
CA GLY A 28 -15.54 12.31 6.79
C GLY A 28 -15.23 12.27 5.29
N ALA A 29 -16.24 12.57 4.46
CA ALA A 29 -16.01 12.66 3.02
C ALA A 29 -14.82 13.59 2.76
N ALA A 30 -13.87 13.16 1.94
CA ALA A 30 -12.72 13.99 1.60
C ALA A 30 -13.20 15.31 0.96
N ASP A 31 -12.58 16.42 1.35
CA ASP A 31 -12.93 17.77 0.88
C ASP A 31 -12.18 18.04 -0.45
N PRO A 32 -12.89 18.17 -1.58
CA PRO A 32 -12.25 18.44 -2.87
C PRO A 32 -11.53 19.79 -2.94
N GLY A 33 -11.81 20.70 -2.02
CA GLY A 33 -11.16 22.02 -1.94
C GLY A 33 -9.80 22.03 -1.23
N LYS A 34 -9.36 20.90 -0.68
CA LYS A 34 -8.09 20.78 0.04
C LYS A 34 -7.06 19.99 -0.78
N ALA A 35 -5.78 20.32 -0.60
CA ALA A 35 -4.70 19.46 -1.08
C ALA A 35 -4.79 18.05 -0.45
N PRO A 36 -4.16 17.01 -1.04
CA PRO A 36 -4.23 15.66 -0.51
C PRO A 36 -3.90 15.53 0.99
N GLY A 37 -2.89 16.26 1.47
CA GLY A 37 -2.51 16.27 2.89
C GLY A 37 -3.49 16.95 3.83
N GLY A 38 -4.54 17.61 3.32
CA GLY A 38 -5.67 18.10 4.12
C GLY A 38 -6.77 17.06 4.33
N ASN A 39 -6.73 15.96 3.57
CA ASN A 39 -7.67 14.84 3.60
C ASN A 39 -7.05 13.55 4.13
N PHE A 40 -5.73 13.39 3.99
CA PHE A 40 -4.97 12.17 4.33
C PHE A 40 -3.82 12.52 5.28
N ASP A 41 -3.50 11.62 6.22
CA ASP A 41 -2.27 11.74 7.01
C ASP A 41 -1.07 11.37 6.13
N LEU A 42 -0.41 12.39 5.60
CA LEU A 42 0.80 12.24 4.78
C LEU A 42 2.09 12.50 5.59
N SER A 43 2.01 12.58 6.92
CA SER A 43 3.17 12.84 7.78
C SER A 43 4.24 11.73 7.73
N VAL A 44 3.86 10.53 7.30
CA VAL A 44 4.74 9.37 7.17
C VAL A 44 5.02 8.99 5.71
N TRP A 45 4.91 9.96 4.79
CA TRP A 45 5.11 9.72 3.37
C TRP A 45 6.01 10.76 2.72
N GLN A 46 6.85 10.32 1.79
CA GLN A 46 7.55 11.14 0.80
C GLN A 46 7.02 10.78 -0.58
N LEU A 47 6.69 11.77 -1.40
CA LEU A 47 6.25 11.55 -2.78
C LEU A 47 7.45 11.54 -3.72
N GLN A 48 7.47 10.60 -4.67
CA GLN A 48 8.33 10.61 -5.84
C GLN A 48 7.49 10.86 -7.09
N GLU A 49 7.93 11.77 -7.95
CA GLU A 49 7.19 12.21 -9.13
C GLU A 49 7.87 11.83 -10.46
N PRO A 50 7.10 11.76 -11.57
CA PRO A 50 7.63 11.37 -12.88
C PRO A 50 8.39 12.52 -13.59
N VAL A 51 8.83 13.53 -12.86
CA VAL A 51 9.57 14.72 -13.35
C VAL A 51 10.89 14.88 -12.59
N GLY A 52 11.77 15.76 -13.10
CA GLY A 52 13.10 16.00 -12.51
C GLY A 52 14.20 15.88 -13.57
N SER A 53 15.42 15.59 -13.14
CA SER A 53 16.54 15.33 -14.04
C SER A 53 16.63 13.84 -14.40
N PRO A 54 17.16 13.46 -15.57
CA PRO A 54 17.34 12.07 -15.94
C PRO A 54 18.02 11.24 -14.84
N GLY A 55 17.40 10.13 -14.43
CA GLY A 55 17.88 9.27 -13.35
C GLY A 55 17.64 9.80 -11.93
N SER A 56 17.13 11.03 -11.78
CA SER A 56 16.91 11.70 -10.49
C SER A 56 15.51 12.34 -10.44
N PRO A 57 14.46 11.53 -10.26
CA PRO A 57 13.10 12.03 -10.16
C PRO A 57 12.92 12.93 -8.95
N THR A 58 12.08 13.95 -9.08
CA THR A 58 11.74 14.89 -8.01
C THR A 58 11.11 14.15 -6.83
N THR A 59 11.49 14.53 -5.61
CA THR A 59 10.89 14.05 -4.37
C THR A 59 10.35 15.21 -3.55
N ILE A 60 9.17 15.00 -2.94
CA ILE A 60 8.48 15.97 -2.09
C ILE A 60 8.46 15.41 -0.66
N SER A 61 9.02 16.15 0.29
CA SER A 61 9.11 15.71 1.69
C SER A 61 7.73 15.64 2.35
N SER A 62 7.62 14.81 3.41
CA SER A 62 6.41 14.70 4.22
C SER A 62 5.92 16.05 4.76
N SER A 63 6.83 16.93 5.16
CA SER A 63 6.48 18.28 5.65
C SER A 63 5.80 19.15 4.59
N ARG A 64 6.16 18.98 3.31
CA ARG A 64 5.52 19.70 2.19
C ARG A 64 4.19 19.08 1.75
N LEU A 65 3.98 17.80 2.02
CA LEU A 65 2.74 17.10 1.65
C LEU A 65 1.58 17.42 2.59
N GLN A 66 1.85 17.82 3.84
CA GLN A 66 0.83 17.95 4.89
C GLN A 66 -0.01 19.22 4.79
N GLY A 67 -1.25 19.12 5.31
CA GLY A 67 -2.16 20.24 5.49
C GLY A 67 -3.03 20.55 4.28
N SER A 68 -4.04 21.39 4.49
CA SER A 68 -5.05 21.75 3.48
C SER A 68 -4.45 22.47 2.27
N ASN A 69 -3.32 23.14 2.44
CA ASN A 69 -2.56 23.83 1.40
C ASN A 69 -1.23 23.10 1.10
N GLY A 70 -1.14 21.81 1.39
CA GLY A 70 0.00 20.99 1.11
C GLY A 70 0.31 20.90 -0.39
N TYR A 71 1.41 20.22 -0.72
CA TYR A 71 1.82 20.07 -2.11
C TYR A 71 0.77 19.32 -2.93
N GLN A 72 0.52 19.83 -4.13
CA GLN A 72 -0.19 19.16 -5.23
C GLN A 72 0.23 19.76 -6.57
N ASP A 73 0.12 18.96 -7.64
CA ASP A 73 0.40 19.38 -9.00
C ASP A 73 -0.36 18.51 -10.03
N ALA A 74 0.11 18.48 -11.29
CA ALA A 74 -0.51 17.66 -12.33
C ALA A 74 -0.34 16.13 -12.13
N TYR A 75 0.62 15.70 -11.31
CA TYR A 75 0.95 14.29 -11.10
C TYR A 75 0.47 13.76 -9.76
N PHE A 76 0.20 14.67 -8.80
CA PHE A 76 -0.30 14.36 -7.46
C PHE A 76 -1.27 15.44 -7.00
N TYR A 77 -2.55 15.11 -6.86
CA TYR A 77 -3.58 16.11 -6.58
C TYR A 77 -4.83 15.51 -5.92
N THR A 78 -5.66 16.38 -5.36
CA THR A 78 -7.03 16.02 -4.95
C THR A 78 -7.96 16.12 -6.15
N ASP A 79 -8.68 15.04 -6.50
CA ASP A 79 -9.71 15.09 -7.54
C ASP A 79 -10.87 15.99 -7.07
N THR A 80 -11.16 17.02 -7.82
CA THR A 80 -12.18 18.04 -7.47
C THR A 80 -13.61 17.50 -7.51
N ARG A 81 -13.83 16.29 -8.05
CA ARG A 81 -15.15 15.66 -8.15
C ARG A 81 -15.52 14.86 -6.90
N ASP A 82 -14.53 14.22 -6.27
CA ASP A 82 -14.80 13.25 -5.20
C ASP A 82 -13.79 13.30 -4.02
N GLY A 83 -12.82 14.22 -4.06
CA GLY A 83 -11.83 14.40 -3.00
C GLY A 83 -10.74 13.33 -2.95
N ALA A 84 -10.68 12.41 -3.93
CA ALA A 84 -9.69 11.36 -3.95
C ALA A 84 -8.26 11.90 -4.11
N MET A 85 -7.31 11.35 -3.35
CA MET A 85 -5.89 11.56 -3.56
C MET A 85 -5.47 10.83 -4.84
N THR A 86 -5.15 11.58 -5.89
CA THR A 86 -4.94 11.05 -7.24
C THR A 86 -3.49 11.16 -7.67
N PHE A 87 -2.97 10.05 -8.19
CA PHE A 87 -1.62 9.90 -8.74
C PHE A 87 -1.70 9.70 -10.24
N TRP A 88 -0.91 10.45 -11.00
CA TRP A 88 -0.76 10.29 -12.44
C TRP A 88 0.70 10.00 -12.80
N ALA A 89 0.95 8.86 -13.42
CA ALA A 89 2.26 8.48 -13.95
C ALA A 89 2.17 8.25 -15.47
N PRO A 90 2.60 9.20 -16.31
CA PRO A 90 2.64 9.03 -17.76
C PRO A 90 3.68 7.99 -18.17
N GLU A 91 3.58 7.45 -19.38
CA GLU A 91 4.59 6.57 -19.96
C GLU A 91 5.92 7.29 -20.18
N LYS A 92 5.86 8.55 -20.63
CA LYS A 92 7.02 9.45 -20.71
C LYS A 92 7.21 10.17 -19.38
N GLY A 93 8.21 9.76 -18.62
CA GLY A 93 8.54 10.40 -17.35
C GLY A 93 9.95 10.07 -16.89
N VAL A 94 10.44 10.83 -15.91
CA VAL A 94 11.74 10.58 -15.28
C VAL A 94 11.66 9.32 -14.43
N THR A 95 12.68 8.48 -14.55
CA THR A 95 12.80 7.21 -13.81
C THR A 95 14.03 7.22 -12.91
N THR A 96 14.07 6.36 -11.90
CA THR A 96 15.29 6.07 -11.16
C THR A 96 16.27 5.25 -12.02
N PRO A 97 17.58 5.24 -11.71
CA PRO A 97 18.58 4.50 -12.52
C PRO A 97 18.27 3.01 -12.69
N ASN A 98 17.56 2.39 -11.74
CA ASN A 98 17.24 0.96 -11.75
C ASN A 98 15.79 0.68 -12.16
N SER A 99 15.10 1.63 -12.78
CA SER A 99 13.71 1.49 -13.23
C SER A 99 13.56 1.97 -14.68
N ASN A 100 12.74 1.26 -15.44
CA ASN A 100 12.36 1.63 -16.80
C ASN A 100 11.03 2.40 -16.86
N TYR A 101 10.37 2.62 -15.71
CA TYR A 101 9.01 3.13 -15.65
C TYR A 101 8.90 4.33 -14.73
N ALA A 102 8.13 5.31 -15.17
CA ALA A 102 7.82 6.49 -14.41
C ALA A 102 6.81 6.19 -13.28
N ARG A 103 6.85 7.01 -12.23
CA ARG A 103 5.94 6.86 -11.09
C ARG A 103 5.53 8.21 -10.51
N SER A 104 4.31 8.28 -10.01
CA SER A 104 3.87 9.18 -8.98
C SER A 104 3.50 8.30 -7.79
N GLU A 105 4.37 8.22 -6.78
CA GLU A 105 4.29 7.17 -5.77
C GLU A 105 4.82 7.65 -4.42
N LEU A 106 4.09 7.34 -3.36
CA LEU A 106 4.50 7.57 -1.98
C LEU A 106 5.49 6.48 -1.53
N ARG A 107 6.51 6.90 -0.78
CA ARG A 107 7.45 6.07 -0.02
C ARG A 107 7.26 6.34 1.46
N GLU A 108 7.17 5.30 2.23
CA GLU A 108 7.03 5.40 3.68
C GLU A 108 8.26 6.04 4.35
N MET A 109 8.00 6.94 5.29
CA MET A 109 8.97 7.67 6.10
C MET A 109 8.60 7.52 7.58
N ASN A 110 9.56 7.78 8.46
CA ASN A 110 9.29 8.03 9.86
C ASN A 110 8.71 9.44 10.04
N ARG A 111 8.02 9.70 11.16
CA ARG A 111 7.44 11.02 11.45
C ARG A 111 8.47 12.14 11.60
N ASP A 112 9.73 11.81 11.88
CA ASP A 112 10.84 12.76 11.92
C ASP A 112 11.42 13.11 10.53
N GLY A 113 10.85 12.52 9.47
CA GLY A 113 11.28 12.72 8.08
C GLY A 113 12.45 11.82 7.65
N SER A 114 12.96 10.97 8.52
CA SER A 114 13.94 9.94 8.14
C SER A 114 13.27 8.79 7.36
N ALA A 115 14.07 8.02 6.63
CA ALA A 115 13.56 6.90 5.85
C ALA A 115 13.05 5.78 6.77
N ALA A 116 11.79 5.34 6.59
CA ALA A 116 11.29 4.16 7.26
C ALA A 116 12.06 2.91 6.82
N ASN A 117 12.46 2.11 7.79
CA ASN A 117 13.19 0.86 7.62
C ASN A 117 12.83 -0.10 8.76
N TRP A 118 11.78 -0.90 8.62
CA TRP A 118 11.35 -1.87 9.63
C TRP A 118 11.86 -3.29 9.29
N SER A 119 12.08 -4.10 10.32
CA SER A 119 12.43 -5.52 10.17
C SER A 119 11.17 -6.36 9.95
N LEU A 120 11.32 -7.57 9.40
CA LEU A 120 10.18 -8.47 9.19
C LEU A 120 9.53 -8.93 10.51
N GLY A 121 10.23 -8.82 11.65
CA GLY A 121 9.63 -9.11 12.97
C GLY A 121 8.56 -8.08 13.35
N GLY A 122 7.58 -8.51 14.16
CA GLY A 122 6.44 -7.67 14.52
C GLY A 122 5.26 -7.79 13.55
N SER A 123 4.43 -6.78 13.54
CA SER A 123 3.26 -6.65 12.64
C SER A 123 3.37 -5.35 11.87
N HIS A 124 3.32 -5.43 10.55
CA HIS A 124 3.40 -4.28 9.65
C HIS A 124 2.25 -4.38 8.65
N ARG A 125 1.48 -3.30 8.51
CA ARG A 125 0.25 -3.32 7.71
C ARG A 125 0.06 -2.02 6.96
N MET A 126 -0.24 -2.12 5.67
CA MET A 126 -0.73 -1.02 4.84
C MET A 126 -2.11 -1.37 4.33
N ASN A 127 -3.09 -0.48 4.56
CA ASN A 127 -4.45 -0.61 4.04
C ASN A 127 -4.71 0.49 3.03
N ALA A 128 -5.40 0.15 1.95
CA ALA A 128 -5.83 1.11 0.94
C ALA A 128 -7.25 0.83 0.44
N THR A 129 -7.93 1.93 0.12
CA THR A 129 -9.15 1.95 -0.68
C THR A 129 -8.86 2.79 -1.91
N LEU A 130 -9.03 2.26 -3.11
CA LEU A 130 -8.61 2.92 -4.34
C LEU A 130 -9.48 2.55 -5.53
N ARG A 131 -9.31 3.32 -6.60
CA ARG A 131 -9.85 3.07 -7.93
C ARG A 131 -8.77 3.32 -8.97
N VAL A 132 -8.53 2.39 -9.89
CA VAL A 132 -7.75 2.67 -11.09
C VAL A 132 -8.64 3.38 -12.09
N VAL A 133 -8.31 4.65 -12.38
CA VAL A 133 -9.10 5.51 -13.25
C VAL A 133 -8.78 5.22 -14.72
N SER A 134 -7.50 5.07 -15.02
CA SER A 134 -6.99 4.68 -16.35
C SER A 134 -5.66 3.95 -16.20
N VAL A 135 -5.37 3.02 -17.09
CA VAL A 135 -4.08 2.34 -17.19
C VAL A 135 -3.88 1.82 -18.60
N THR A 136 -2.67 2.02 -19.17
CA THR A 136 -2.38 1.54 -20.54
C THR A 136 -2.13 0.03 -20.55
N LYS A 137 -1.30 -0.47 -19.63
CA LYS A 137 -0.99 -1.90 -19.47
C LYS A 137 -1.24 -2.35 -18.03
N ASN A 138 -0.28 -2.07 -17.18
CA ASN A 138 -0.32 -2.43 -15.76
C ASN A 138 0.15 -1.25 -14.92
N VAL A 139 -0.26 -1.22 -13.66
CA VAL A 139 0.22 -0.28 -12.65
C VAL A 139 0.46 -1.01 -11.34
N CYS A 140 1.61 -0.81 -10.69
CA CYS A 140 1.82 -1.22 -9.32
C CYS A 140 1.20 -0.17 -8.39
N VAL A 141 0.31 -0.60 -7.50
CA VAL A 141 -0.48 0.28 -6.62
C VAL A 141 -0.09 0.18 -5.15
N GLY A 142 0.74 -0.82 -4.80
CA GLY A 142 1.23 -1.02 -3.45
C GLY A 142 2.43 -1.96 -3.43
N GLN A 143 3.41 -1.69 -2.55
CA GLN A 143 4.63 -2.48 -2.45
C GLN A 143 5.07 -2.63 -0.99
N ILE A 144 5.79 -3.73 -0.73
CA ILE A 144 6.81 -3.81 0.32
C ILE A 144 8.15 -3.83 -0.41
N HIS A 145 8.99 -2.83 -0.16
CA HIS A 145 10.27 -2.67 -0.84
C HIS A 145 11.44 -2.87 0.13
N LEU A 146 12.55 -3.41 -0.37
CA LEU A 146 13.76 -3.57 0.41
C LEU A 146 14.44 -2.21 0.65
N GLY A 147 14.82 -1.99 1.91
CA GLY A 147 15.60 -0.85 2.37
C GLY A 147 17.04 -1.23 2.69
N THR A 148 17.48 -0.99 3.93
CA THR A 148 18.82 -1.34 4.40
C THR A 148 18.96 -2.83 4.75
N GLY A 149 20.20 -3.31 4.94
CA GLY A 149 20.50 -4.70 5.30
C GLY A 149 21.12 -5.51 4.17
N GLY A 150 21.34 -4.89 3.01
CA GLY A 150 21.99 -5.48 1.85
C GLY A 150 22.04 -4.55 0.66
N SER A 151 22.55 -5.02 -0.48
CA SER A 151 22.72 -4.24 -1.71
C SER A 151 21.52 -4.34 -2.68
N SER A 152 20.48 -5.09 -2.34
CA SER A 152 19.31 -5.26 -3.21
C SER A 152 18.45 -4.00 -3.25
N THR A 153 17.98 -3.67 -4.47
CA THR A 153 16.98 -2.61 -4.74
C THR A 153 15.66 -3.22 -5.22
N LYS A 154 15.44 -4.52 -4.98
CA LYS A 154 14.22 -5.23 -5.37
C LYS A 154 13.09 -4.98 -4.35
N PRO A 155 11.82 -5.06 -4.76
CA PRO A 155 10.72 -5.19 -3.82
C PRO A 155 10.71 -6.58 -3.17
N LEU A 156 10.03 -6.74 -2.03
CA LEU A 156 9.61 -8.04 -1.53
C LEU A 156 8.27 -8.43 -2.16
N VAL A 157 7.38 -7.43 -2.30
CA VAL A 157 6.01 -7.57 -2.80
C VAL A 157 5.67 -6.40 -3.70
N GLU A 158 4.98 -6.68 -4.80
CA GLU A 158 4.31 -5.69 -5.65
C GLU A 158 2.87 -6.14 -5.95
N LEU A 159 1.91 -5.25 -5.74
CA LEU A 159 0.52 -5.47 -6.08
C LEU A 159 0.17 -4.67 -7.34
N TYR A 160 -0.09 -5.39 -8.42
CA TYR A 160 -0.38 -4.82 -9.72
C TYR A 160 -1.90 -4.82 -10.01
N TYR A 161 -2.31 -3.84 -10.78
CA TYR A 161 -3.60 -3.83 -11.47
C TYR A 161 -3.36 -3.79 -12.98
N HIS A 162 -3.94 -4.72 -13.72
CA HIS A 162 -3.81 -4.86 -15.16
C HIS A 162 -4.98 -4.18 -15.89
N SER A 163 -4.76 -3.77 -17.14
CA SER A 163 -5.79 -3.08 -17.96
C SER A 163 -7.04 -3.92 -18.23
N ASN A 164 -6.94 -5.25 -18.11
CA ASN A 164 -8.09 -6.16 -18.19
C ASN A 164 -8.88 -6.27 -16.86
N GLY A 165 -8.45 -5.60 -15.79
CA GLY A 165 -9.09 -5.64 -14.47
C GLY A 165 -8.53 -6.66 -13.49
N ASP A 166 -7.55 -7.47 -13.90
CA ASP A 166 -6.92 -8.43 -13.00
C ASP A 166 -6.05 -7.74 -11.96
N ILE A 167 -6.18 -8.19 -10.72
CA ILE A 167 -5.30 -7.83 -9.62
C ILE A 167 -4.27 -8.95 -9.48
N VAL A 168 -2.99 -8.61 -9.60
CA VAL A 168 -1.89 -9.58 -9.63
C VAL A 168 -0.89 -9.27 -8.53
N LEU A 169 -0.59 -10.26 -7.71
CA LEU A 169 0.48 -10.20 -6.71
C LEU A 169 1.78 -10.72 -7.31
N GLY A 170 2.84 -9.91 -7.23
CA GLY A 170 4.22 -10.30 -7.45
C GLY A 170 4.94 -10.49 -6.12
N THR A 171 5.54 -11.63 -5.89
CA THR A 171 6.42 -11.91 -4.74
C THR A 171 7.80 -12.28 -5.25
N GLU A 172 8.85 -11.62 -4.75
CA GLU A 172 10.22 -11.98 -5.11
C GLU A 172 10.65 -13.29 -4.44
N ASN A 173 11.30 -14.16 -5.21
CA ASN A 173 11.79 -15.45 -4.71
C ASN A 173 13.09 -15.31 -3.89
N SER A 174 13.84 -14.23 -4.15
CA SER A 174 15.05 -13.88 -3.41
C SER A 174 15.34 -12.37 -3.52
N PRO A 175 16.20 -11.80 -2.66
CA PRO A 175 16.67 -10.42 -2.81
C PRO A 175 17.40 -10.15 -4.15
N SER A 176 17.84 -11.18 -4.85
CA SER A 176 18.44 -11.06 -6.19
C SER A 176 17.42 -10.97 -7.31
N GLY A 177 16.15 -11.23 -7.02
CA GLY A 177 15.05 -11.23 -7.98
C GLY A 177 14.41 -12.60 -8.18
N GLY A 178 13.69 -12.74 -9.28
CA GLY A 178 12.97 -13.97 -9.61
C GLY A 178 11.52 -13.91 -9.16
N GLN A 179 10.80 -12.84 -9.58
CA GLN A 179 9.42 -12.62 -9.16
C GLN A 179 8.47 -13.72 -9.64
N THR A 180 7.67 -14.24 -8.73
CA THR A 180 6.52 -15.10 -9.02
C THR A 180 5.25 -14.28 -8.96
N THR A 181 4.44 -14.32 -10.02
CA THR A 181 3.18 -13.59 -10.10
C THR A 181 1.97 -14.51 -9.99
N ARG A 182 0.87 -14.00 -9.40
CA ARG A 182 -0.39 -14.73 -9.23
C ARG A 182 -1.56 -13.77 -9.34
N THR A 183 -2.58 -14.10 -10.13
CA THR A 183 -3.85 -13.37 -10.09
C THR A 183 -4.56 -13.66 -8.76
N VAL A 184 -4.90 -12.61 -8.03
CA VAL A 184 -5.47 -12.66 -6.67
C VAL A 184 -6.85 -12.02 -6.59
N GLY A 185 -7.35 -11.47 -7.70
CA GLY A 185 -8.66 -10.87 -7.79
C GLY A 185 -8.92 -10.26 -9.16
N HIS A 186 -10.14 -9.77 -9.33
CA HIS A 186 -10.55 -9.03 -10.53
C HIS A 186 -11.51 -7.91 -10.13
N VAL A 187 -11.26 -6.71 -10.63
CA VAL A 187 -12.13 -5.53 -10.46
C VAL A 187 -12.13 -4.76 -11.77
N SER A 188 -13.30 -4.48 -12.34
CA SER A 188 -13.39 -3.69 -13.56
C SER A 188 -12.80 -2.29 -13.36
N ILE A 189 -12.14 -1.75 -14.39
CA ILE A 189 -11.58 -0.40 -14.37
C ILE A 189 -12.65 0.63 -13.96
N GLY A 190 -12.27 1.62 -13.17
CA GLY A 190 -13.17 2.65 -12.66
C GLY A 190 -13.99 2.24 -11.43
N LYS A 191 -13.91 1.01 -10.97
CA LYS A 191 -14.56 0.55 -9.72
C LYS A 191 -13.62 0.67 -8.54
N THR A 192 -14.18 1.05 -7.39
CA THR A 192 -13.47 1.11 -6.11
C THR A 192 -13.29 -0.29 -5.52
N TRP A 193 -12.12 -0.55 -4.96
CA TRP A 193 -11.77 -1.78 -4.28
C TRP A 193 -10.80 -1.52 -3.14
N THR A 194 -10.55 -2.54 -2.31
CA THR A 194 -9.68 -2.42 -1.15
C THR A 194 -8.56 -3.45 -1.18
N TYR A 195 -7.41 -3.08 -0.63
CA TYR A 195 -6.40 -4.06 -0.28
C TYR A 195 -5.79 -3.79 1.10
N THR A 196 -5.29 -4.86 1.69
CA THR A 196 -4.34 -4.83 2.80
C THR A 196 -3.12 -5.66 2.39
N ILE A 197 -1.93 -5.08 2.51
CA ILE A 197 -0.66 -5.80 2.45
C ILE A 197 -0.07 -5.75 3.85
N ALA A 198 0.15 -6.92 4.45
CA ALA A 198 0.71 -7.00 5.80
C ALA A 198 1.83 -8.05 5.89
N VAL A 199 2.71 -7.86 6.87
CA VAL A 199 3.66 -8.88 7.34
C VAL A 199 3.24 -9.28 8.73
N SER A 200 3.10 -10.58 8.95
CA SER A 200 2.76 -11.15 10.26
C SER A 200 3.73 -12.27 10.62
N GLY A 201 4.06 -12.39 11.91
CA GLY A 201 4.93 -13.43 12.45
C GLY A 201 6.35 -13.44 11.85
N GLY A 202 6.77 -12.38 11.15
CA GLY A 202 8.10 -12.21 10.58
C GLY A 202 8.40 -13.00 9.30
N ASN A 203 7.48 -13.84 8.83
CA ASN A 203 7.73 -14.74 7.69
C ASN A 203 6.52 -14.93 6.76
N THR A 204 5.44 -14.19 6.95
CA THR A 204 4.22 -14.34 6.17
C THR A 204 3.76 -12.98 5.65
N ILE A 205 3.44 -12.92 4.36
CA ILE A 205 2.71 -11.83 3.72
C ILE A 205 1.24 -12.20 3.78
N ASP A 206 0.43 -11.36 4.40
CA ASP A 206 -1.02 -11.45 4.40
C ASP A 206 -1.56 -10.43 3.39
N LEU A 207 -2.07 -10.92 2.27
CA LEU A 207 -2.74 -10.08 1.28
C LEU A 207 -4.25 -10.23 1.41
N THR A 208 -4.94 -9.14 1.67
CA THR A 208 -6.41 -9.09 1.62
C THR A 208 -6.83 -8.24 0.42
N VAL A 209 -7.71 -8.77 -0.43
CA VAL A 209 -8.33 -8.04 -1.54
C VAL A 209 -9.84 -8.15 -1.38
N ASN A 210 -10.53 -7.01 -1.26
CA ASN A 210 -11.99 -6.95 -1.06
C ASN A 210 -12.50 -7.90 0.05
N GLY A 211 -11.75 -7.97 1.17
CA GLY A 211 -12.09 -8.79 2.32
C GLY A 211 -11.66 -10.28 2.25
N SER A 212 -11.16 -10.75 1.11
CA SER A 212 -10.61 -12.11 0.97
C SER A 212 -9.11 -12.10 1.24
N THR A 213 -8.64 -12.87 2.23
CA THR A 213 -7.23 -12.92 2.64
C THR A 213 -6.57 -14.20 2.13
N THR A 214 -5.35 -14.03 1.60
CA THR A 214 -4.45 -15.12 1.21
C THR A 214 -3.09 -14.90 1.86
N HIS A 215 -2.40 -15.99 2.20
CA HIS A 215 -1.12 -16.00 2.91
C HIS A 215 0.00 -16.51 2.01
N TYR A 216 1.16 -15.84 2.05
CA TYR A 216 2.35 -16.19 1.26
C TYR A 216 3.58 -16.19 2.15
N GLY A 217 4.36 -17.27 2.10
CA GLY A 217 5.62 -17.36 2.87
C GLY A 217 6.68 -16.39 2.33
N ILE A 218 7.42 -15.76 3.25
CA ILE A 218 8.60 -14.95 2.93
C ILE A 218 9.85 -15.85 3.00
N PRO A 219 10.64 -15.97 1.92
CA PRO A 219 11.91 -16.71 1.97
C PRO A 219 12.86 -16.13 3.03
N SER A 220 13.54 -16.98 3.79
CA SER A 220 14.47 -16.57 4.84
C SER A 220 15.64 -15.71 4.37
N SER A 221 15.95 -15.74 3.06
CA SER A 221 16.95 -14.87 2.43
C SER A 221 16.63 -13.38 2.57
N PHE A 222 15.38 -13.01 2.89
CA PHE A 222 14.97 -11.62 3.14
C PHE A 222 15.18 -11.16 4.58
N ASN A 223 15.46 -12.07 5.52
CA ASN A 223 15.61 -11.73 6.95
C ASN A 223 16.66 -10.64 7.26
N PRO A 224 17.81 -10.55 6.56
CA PRO A 224 18.78 -9.48 6.80
C PRO A 224 18.32 -8.10 6.38
N TYR A 225 17.31 -8.02 5.48
CA TYR A 225 16.88 -6.76 4.91
C TYR A 225 15.84 -6.06 5.79
N LYS A 226 15.90 -4.74 5.80
CA LYS A 226 14.82 -3.88 6.29
C LYS A 226 13.83 -3.61 5.16
N GLN A 227 12.61 -3.23 5.53
CA GLN A 227 11.49 -3.05 4.61
C GLN A 227 10.89 -1.65 4.76
N TYR A 228 10.10 -1.22 3.78
CA TYR A 228 9.21 -0.07 3.85
C TYR A 228 8.06 -0.23 2.85
N PHE A 229 6.94 0.44 3.11
CA PHE A 229 5.81 0.45 2.19
C PHE A 229 5.94 1.51 1.11
N LYS A 230 5.30 1.25 -0.03
CA LYS A 230 5.06 2.22 -1.09
C LYS A 230 3.62 2.08 -1.59
N ALA A 231 3.01 3.21 -1.99
CA ALA A 231 1.66 3.25 -2.55
C ALA A 231 1.50 4.40 -3.55
N GLY A 232 0.70 4.21 -4.60
CA GLY A 232 0.47 5.25 -5.60
C GLY A 232 0.24 4.71 -7.00
N SER A 233 0.86 5.35 -7.99
CA SER A 233 0.85 4.95 -9.39
C SER A 233 2.29 4.71 -9.87
N TYR A 234 2.76 3.46 -9.83
CA TYR A 234 4.00 3.07 -10.48
C TYR A 234 3.64 2.38 -11.80
N ASN A 235 3.65 3.17 -12.87
CA ASN A 235 3.30 2.72 -14.22
C ASN A 235 4.24 1.58 -14.64
N GLN A 236 3.73 0.60 -15.38
CA GLN A 236 4.49 -0.56 -15.87
C GLN A 236 4.53 -0.61 -17.41
N SER A 237 4.43 0.56 -18.03
CA SER A 237 4.67 0.76 -19.46
C SER A 237 5.45 2.04 -19.70
N SER A 238 6.22 2.09 -20.78
CA SER A 238 7.00 3.25 -21.19
C SER A 238 6.87 3.47 -22.68
N SER A 239 6.77 4.72 -23.08
CA SER A 239 6.84 5.24 -24.44
C SER A 239 7.10 6.75 -24.39
N ASP A 240 7.11 7.42 -25.55
CA ASP A 240 7.20 8.87 -25.62
C ASP A 240 5.86 9.58 -25.35
N SER A 241 4.80 8.86 -24.96
CA SER A 241 3.48 9.42 -24.70
C SER A 241 3.41 10.11 -23.33
N THR A 242 2.92 11.34 -23.29
CA THR A 242 2.58 12.09 -22.08
C THR A 242 1.12 11.93 -21.66
N THR A 243 0.31 11.28 -22.50
CA THR A 243 -1.14 11.07 -22.28
C THR A 243 -1.52 9.64 -21.98
N ASN A 244 -0.70 8.66 -22.40
CA ASN A 244 -0.78 7.27 -21.95
C ASN A 244 -0.06 7.12 -20.61
N GLY A 245 -0.52 6.18 -19.78
CA GLY A 245 0.06 5.93 -18.47
C GLY A 245 -0.95 5.31 -17.52
N ALA A 246 -0.74 5.54 -16.24
CA ALA A 246 -1.62 5.04 -15.18
C ALA A 246 -2.07 6.16 -14.25
N ARG A 247 -3.38 6.25 -14.01
CA ARG A 247 -4.00 7.16 -13.05
C ARG A 247 -4.74 6.36 -11.98
N VAL A 248 -4.34 6.57 -10.73
CA VAL A 248 -4.89 5.86 -9.56
C VAL A 248 -5.40 6.87 -8.55
N ALA A 249 -6.64 6.68 -8.09
CA ALA A 249 -7.32 7.52 -7.11
C ALA A 249 -7.46 6.74 -5.79
N PHE A 250 -6.92 7.26 -4.70
CA PHE A 250 -7.04 6.69 -3.36
C PHE A 250 -8.10 7.43 -2.56
N TYR A 251 -8.95 6.66 -1.88
CA TYR A 251 -9.99 7.11 -0.95
C TYR A 251 -9.62 6.80 0.51
N GLY A 252 -8.63 5.97 0.74
CA GLY A 252 -8.06 5.63 2.04
C GLY A 252 -6.66 5.07 1.87
N LEU A 253 -5.74 5.48 2.75
CA LEU A 253 -4.39 4.93 2.85
C LEU A 253 -3.92 5.08 4.28
N THR A 254 -3.55 3.98 4.92
CA THR A 254 -3.00 3.98 6.29
C THR A 254 -1.88 2.96 6.41
N VAL A 255 -0.90 3.25 7.26
CA VAL A 255 0.13 2.30 7.69
C VAL A 255 0.13 2.15 9.20
N GLN A 256 0.45 0.96 9.68
CA GLN A 256 0.51 0.62 11.10
C GLN A 256 1.66 -0.35 11.34
N HIS A 257 2.35 -0.16 12.46
CA HIS A 257 3.42 -1.03 12.95
C HIS A 257 3.17 -1.37 14.43
N GLY A 258 3.44 -2.62 14.82
CA GLY A 258 3.28 -3.12 16.19
C GLY A 258 4.21 -4.28 16.50
#